data_17c6a388da62384e6c07c35c26b5fb42
#
_entry.id   17c6a388da62384e6c07c35c26b5fb42
#
_cell.length_a   1.000
_cell.length_b   1.000
_cell.length_c   1.000
_cell.angle_alpha   90.00
_cell.angle_beta   90.00
_cell.angle_gamma   90.00
#
_symmetry.space_group_name_H-M   'P 1'
#
loop_
_entity.id
_entity.type
_entity.pdbx_description
1 polymer ?
#
loop_
_entity_poly.entity_id
_entity_poly.type
_entity_poly.pdbx_seq_one_letter_code
_entity_poly.pdbx_strand_id
1 'polypeptide(L)'
;SVENYSENIFYRGGTYSEGILGEVKTLNPLFTSTNTERSFEQIAFSRIYDIDETGNLKGDLAESVSTSDNYKNFKIKMRNNAVWSDGRKITANDVIFTIKLLREQSINPSGFKAWKNVEISKNSDYEFSVKVQSSSSSVLYSFNFSILPEHILKDIQIEKIRESAFSKNPITSGAFNFKSVQNDGDKTTISLVKNK
;
A
#
# COMPACT_ATOMS: atom_id res chain seq x y z
N SER A 1 19.33 -23.41 -7.34
CA SER A 1 19.23 -22.14 -6.63
C SER A 1 19.52 -21.01 -7.61
N VAL A 2 18.50 -20.29 -8.01
CA VAL A 2 18.64 -19.09 -8.86
C VAL A 2 18.89 -17.94 -7.89
N GLU A 3 20.11 -17.42 -7.88
CA GLU A 3 20.47 -16.22 -7.15
C GLU A 3 19.75 -15.03 -7.83
N ASN A 4 18.90 -14.35 -7.07
CA ASN A 4 18.27 -13.10 -7.48
C ASN A 4 19.32 -11.99 -7.45
N TYR A 5 19.87 -11.62 -8.58
CA TYR A 5 20.66 -10.41 -8.72
C TYR A 5 19.72 -9.24 -9.01
N SER A 6 19.49 -8.40 -8.02
CA SER A 6 19.00 -7.04 -8.24
C SER A 6 20.22 -6.14 -8.44
N GLU A 7 20.47 -5.67 -9.65
CA GLU A 7 21.46 -4.63 -9.88
C GLU A 7 20.79 -3.26 -9.60
N ASN A 8 21.16 -2.64 -8.49
CA ASN A 8 20.82 -1.27 -8.19
C ASN A 8 21.70 -0.33 -9.02
N ILE A 9 21.13 0.24 -10.06
CA ILE A 9 21.83 1.23 -10.88
C ILE A 9 21.43 2.63 -10.41
N PHE A 10 22.31 3.30 -9.68
CA PHE A 10 22.12 4.69 -9.28
C PHE A 10 22.53 5.65 -10.41
N TYR A 11 21.58 6.41 -10.94
CA TYR A 11 21.88 7.53 -11.85
C TYR A 11 21.85 8.87 -11.10
N ARG A 12 22.86 9.72 -11.35
CA ARG A 12 22.83 11.13 -10.91
C ARG A 12 21.68 11.85 -11.61
N GLY A 13 20.68 12.29 -10.86
CA GLY A 13 19.56 13.05 -11.43
C GLY A 13 18.18 12.72 -10.85
N GLY A 14 18.08 11.98 -9.76
CA GLY A 14 16.80 11.75 -9.06
C GLY A 14 15.89 10.69 -9.69
N THR A 15 16.38 9.94 -10.69
CA THR A 15 15.66 8.79 -11.24
C THR A 15 16.27 7.51 -10.65
N TYR A 16 15.45 6.72 -10.00
CA TYR A 16 15.79 5.37 -9.57
C TYR A 16 15.32 4.39 -10.64
N SER A 17 16.23 3.57 -11.15
CA SER A 17 15.88 2.46 -12.06
C SER A 17 16.36 1.18 -11.45
N GLU A 18 15.44 0.29 -11.14
CA GLU A 18 15.74 -1.06 -10.69
C GLU A 18 15.46 -2.04 -11.82
N GLY A 19 16.50 -2.76 -12.25
CA GLY A 19 16.36 -3.88 -13.17
C GLY A 19 16.12 -5.15 -12.35
N ILE A 20 14.97 -5.76 -12.50
CA ILE A 20 14.60 -6.97 -11.77
C ILE A 20 14.40 -8.10 -12.77
N LEU A 21 15.02 -9.25 -12.50
CA LEU A 21 14.74 -10.49 -13.20
C LEU A 21 13.40 -11.03 -12.73
N GLY A 22 12.40 -11.11 -13.61
CA GLY A 22 11.09 -11.67 -13.30
C GLY A 22 9.96 -11.05 -14.10
N GLU A 23 8.84 -11.74 -14.12
CA GLU A 23 7.62 -11.30 -14.78
C GLU A 23 6.87 -10.31 -13.89
N VAL A 24 6.49 -9.17 -14.44
CA VAL A 24 5.57 -8.22 -13.82
C VAL A 24 4.20 -8.37 -14.47
N LYS A 25 3.24 -8.93 -13.74
CA LYS A 25 1.87 -9.12 -14.19
C LYS A 25 0.99 -7.93 -13.82
N THR A 26 1.30 -7.30 -12.67
CA THR A 26 0.55 -6.17 -12.16
C THR A 26 1.43 -5.29 -11.27
N LEU A 27 1.11 -4.00 -11.25
CA LEU A 27 1.66 -3.02 -10.30
C LEU A 27 0.64 -2.61 -9.22
N ASN A 28 -0.52 -3.30 -9.22
CA ASN A 28 -1.57 -3.05 -8.22
C ASN A 28 -1.31 -3.88 -6.95
N PRO A 29 -1.15 -3.23 -5.79
CA PRO A 29 -0.89 -3.90 -4.52
C PRO A 29 -1.87 -5.01 -4.13
N LEU A 30 -3.12 -4.94 -4.59
CA LEU A 30 -4.12 -5.97 -4.31
C LEU A 30 -3.78 -7.34 -4.90
N PHE A 31 -2.96 -7.37 -5.96
CA PHE A 31 -2.78 -8.56 -6.78
C PHE A 31 -1.31 -8.97 -6.95
N THR A 32 -0.40 -8.37 -6.19
CA THR A 32 1.02 -8.69 -6.24
C THR A 32 1.26 -10.16 -5.86
N SER A 33 2.03 -10.86 -6.68
CA SER A 33 2.31 -12.29 -6.52
C SER A 33 3.78 -12.63 -6.66
N THR A 34 4.56 -11.82 -7.37
CA THR A 34 5.99 -12.03 -7.58
C THR A 34 6.84 -11.20 -6.60
N ASN A 35 8.09 -11.57 -6.40
CA ASN A 35 9.01 -10.79 -5.57
C ASN A 35 9.25 -9.39 -6.16
N THR A 36 9.33 -9.31 -7.49
CA THR A 36 9.45 -8.04 -8.23
C THR A 36 8.29 -7.10 -7.95
N GLU A 37 7.06 -7.60 -8.06
CA GLU A 37 5.85 -6.82 -7.78
C GLU A 37 5.80 -6.36 -6.33
N ARG A 38 6.17 -7.22 -5.39
CA ARG A 38 6.25 -6.86 -3.96
C ARG A 38 7.33 -5.84 -3.66
N SER A 39 8.49 -5.92 -4.32
CA SER A 39 9.55 -4.92 -4.17
C SER A 39 9.11 -3.56 -4.67
N PHE A 40 8.44 -3.51 -5.82
CA PHE A 40 7.84 -2.27 -6.33
C PHE A 40 6.80 -1.71 -5.35
N GLU A 41 5.87 -2.54 -4.90
CA GLU A 41 4.84 -2.16 -3.92
C GLU A 41 5.45 -1.52 -2.67
N GLN A 42 6.53 -2.10 -2.16
CA GLN A 42 7.21 -1.66 -0.95
C GLN A 42 7.73 -0.22 -1.04
N ILE A 43 8.23 0.21 -2.19
CA ILE A 43 8.81 1.55 -2.38
C ILE A 43 7.84 2.56 -3.00
N ALA A 44 6.79 2.10 -3.67
CA ALA A 44 5.86 2.95 -4.40
C ALA A 44 4.62 3.36 -3.60
N PHE A 45 4.26 2.60 -2.56
CA PHE A 45 3.04 2.82 -1.79
C PHE A 45 3.31 3.01 -0.30
N SER A 46 2.64 3.99 0.28
CA SER A 46 2.63 4.21 1.72
C SER A 46 1.65 3.28 2.43
N ARG A 47 1.92 3.02 3.70
CA ARG A 47 1.11 2.22 4.62
C ARG A 47 0.72 3.06 5.83
N ILE A 48 -0.19 2.57 6.64
CA ILE A 48 -0.44 3.20 7.95
C ILE A 48 0.76 2.94 8.85
N TYR A 49 1.19 1.67 8.93
CA TYR A 49 2.38 1.26 9.67
C TYR A 49 3.27 0.39 8.79
N ASP A 50 4.57 0.59 8.95
CA ASP A 50 5.60 -0.34 8.52
C ASP A 50 6.08 -1.18 9.70
N ILE A 51 6.73 -2.28 9.39
CA ILE A 51 7.43 -3.14 10.37
C ILE A 51 8.92 -3.01 10.07
N ASP A 52 9.70 -2.57 11.06
CA ASP A 52 11.13 -2.41 10.90
C ASP A 52 11.88 -3.76 10.91
N GLU A 53 13.19 -3.73 10.70
CA GLU A 53 14.05 -4.92 10.63
C GLU A 53 14.05 -5.73 11.95
N THR A 54 13.70 -5.10 13.07
CA THR A 54 13.60 -5.74 14.37
C THR A 54 12.20 -6.23 14.72
N GLY A 55 11.24 -6.06 13.81
CA GLY A 55 9.86 -6.49 13.99
C GLY A 55 8.97 -5.48 14.73
N ASN A 56 9.46 -4.26 14.96
CA ASN A 56 8.69 -3.21 15.64
C ASN A 56 7.85 -2.40 14.65
N LEU A 57 6.68 -1.94 15.11
CA LEU A 57 5.85 -1.02 14.35
C LEU A 57 6.52 0.36 14.23
N LYS A 58 6.53 0.88 13.00
CA LYS A 58 6.94 2.23 12.66
C LYS A 58 5.80 2.92 11.93
N GLY A 59 5.38 4.09 12.41
CA GLY A 59 4.39 4.89 11.70
C GLY A 59 4.91 5.35 10.34
N ASP A 60 4.12 5.12 9.30
CA ASP A 60 4.33 5.71 7.96
C ASP A 60 3.32 6.83 7.78
N LEU A 61 2.07 6.55 7.42
CA LEU A 61 1.01 7.57 7.42
C LEU A 61 0.49 7.88 8.84
N ALA A 62 0.64 6.96 9.78
CA ALA A 62 0.26 7.19 11.16
C ALA A 62 1.22 8.17 11.85
N GLU A 63 0.64 9.23 12.44
CA GLU A 63 1.34 10.20 13.30
C GLU A 63 1.29 9.77 14.77
N SER A 64 0.12 9.33 15.22
CA SER A 64 -0.11 8.89 16.60
C SER A 64 -1.29 7.91 16.69
N VAL A 65 -1.35 7.18 17.78
CA VAL A 65 -2.44 6.29 18.12
C VAL A 65 -2.79 6.42 19.59
N SER A 66 -4.08 6.41 19.91
CA SER A 66 -4.60 6.24 21.25
C SER A 66 -5.45 5.00 21.34
N THR A 67 -5.47 4.37 22.50
CA THR A 67 -6.22 3.15 22.77
C THR A 67 -7.16 3.33 23.95
N SER A 68 -8.28 2.63 23.94
CA SER A 68 -9.22 2.58 25.04
C SER A 68 -9.91 1.21 25.09
N ASP A 69 -10.71 1.01 26.15
CA ASP A 69 -11.48 -0.24 26.34
C ASP A 69 -10.59 -1.48 26.23
N ASN A 70 -9.50 -1.49 27.00
CA ASN A 70 -8.56 -2.59 27.07
C ASN A 70 -8.12 -3.08 25.67
N TYR A 71 -7.62 -2.17 24.82
CA TYR A 71 -7.16 -2.46 23.45
C TYR A 71 -8.25 -3.05 22.52
N LYS A 72 -9.51 -2.65 22.74
CA LYS A 72 -10.58 -2.94 21.78
C LYS A 72 -10.87 -1.77 20.83
N ASN A 73 -10.55 -0.55 21.26
CA ASN A 73 -10.73 0.65 20.45
C ASN A 73 -9.39 1.34 20.23
N PHE A 74 -9.13 1.74 18.99
CA PHE A 74 -7.97 2.49 18.59
C PHE A 74 -8.42 3.72 17.80
N LYS A 75 -7.78 4.86 18.07
CA LYS A 75 -7.96 6.07 17.29
C LYS A 75 -6.61 6.43 16.67
N ILE A 76 -6.52 6.38 15.35
CA ILE A 76 -5.28 6.58 14.61
C ILE A 76 -5.36 7.93 13.91
N LYS A 77 -4.43 8.82 14.26
CA LYS A 77 -4.23 10.10 13.62
C LYS A 77 -3.19 9.95 12.51
N MET A 78 -3.54 10.44 11.31
CA MET A 78 -2.68 10.41 10.14
C MET A 78 -1.95 11.74 9.96
N ARG A 79 -0.77 11.70 9.34
CA ARG A 79 -0.09 12.90 8.85
C ARG A 79 -0.95 13.58 7.78
N ASN A 80 -1.00 14.90 7.79
CA ASN A 80 -1.82 15.70 6.87
C ASN A 80 -1.04 16.24 5.65
N ASN A 81 0.23 15.89 5.51
CA ASN A 81 1.12 16.35 4.43
C ASN A 81 1.38 15.30 3.36
N ALA A 82 0.89 14.07 3.52
CA ALA A 82 1.05 13.02 2.54
C ALA A 82 0.15 13.25 1.31
N VAL A 83 0.69 13.03 0.13
CA VAL A 83 0.01 13.22 -1.15
C VAL A 83 0.23 12.06 -2.08
N TRP A 84 -0.76 11.78 -2.93
CA TRP A 84 -0.63 10.94 -4.09
C TRP A 84 0.25 11.62 -5.15
N SER A 85 0.81 10.85 -6.08
CA SER A 85 1.66 11.37 -7.16
C SER A 85 0.93 12.32 -8.13
N ASP A 86 -0.40 12.35 -8.10
CA ASP A 86 -1.23 13.32 -8.82
C ASP A 86 -1.51 14.61 -8.01
N GLY A 87 -0.94 14.73 -6.82
CA GLY A 87 -1.07 15.91 -5.94
C GLY A 87 -2.25 15.87 -4.98
N ARG A 88 -3.15 14.90 -5.06
CA ARG A 88 -4.27 14.76 -4.12
C ARG A 88 -3.77 14.32 -2.73
N LYS A 89 -4.41 14.83 -1.68
CA LYS A 89 -4.11 14.42 -0.31
C LYS A 89 -4.49 12.97 -0.06
N ILE A 90 -3.65 12.27 0.69
CA ILE A 90 -3.97 10.96 1.23
C ILE A 90 -4.79 11.18 2.51
N THR A 91 -5.96 10.58 2.59
CA THR A 91 -6.90 10.79 3.69
C THR A 91 -7.42 9.48 4.27
N ALA A 92 -8.16 9.58 5.35
CA ALA A 92 -8.86 8.45 5.95
C ALA A 92 -9.86 7.77 4.99
N ASN A 93 -10.36 8.48 3.97
CA ASN A 93 -11.18 7.87 2.93
C ASN A 93 -10.41 6.79 2.17
N ASP A 94 -9.14 7.03 1.83
CA ASP A 94 -8.30 6.05 1.14
C ASP A 94 -8.09 4.80 2.00
N VAL A 95 -7.90 4.99 3.31
CA VAL A 95 -7.75 3.87 4.27
C VAL A 95 -9.01 3.01 4.32
N ILE A 96 -10.16 3.64 4.53
CA ILE A 96 -11.46 2.95 4.62
C ILE A 96 -11.79 2.24 3.31
N PHE A 97 -11.55 2.90 2.19
CA PHE A 97 -11.73 2.32 0.86
C PHE A 97 -10.85 1.09 0.65
N THR A 98 -9.57 1.16 1.02
CA THR A 98 -8.63 0.03 0.91
C THR A 98 -9.11 -1.15 1.74
N ILE A 99 -9.53 -0.92 2.98
CA ILE A 99 -10.05 -1.99 3.85
C ILE A 99 -11.33 -2.60 3.27
N LYS A 100 -12.20 -1.79 2.65
CA LYS A 100 -13.38 -2.28 1.94
C LYS A 100 -12.98 -3.27 0.84
N LEU A 101 -11.97 -2.95 0.04
CA LEU A 101 -11.45 -3.86 -0.99
C LEU A 101 -10.82 -5.12 -0.39
N LEU A 102 -10.08 -5.00 0.71
CA LEU A 102 -9.49 -6.15 1.41
C LEU A 102 -10.54 -7.09 1.99
N ARG A 103 -11.76 -6.62 2.24
CA ARG A 103 -12.90 -7.42 2.68
C ARG A 103 -13.63 -8.14 1.56
N GLU A 104 -13.31 -7.85 0.30
CA GLU A 104 -13.92 -8.54 -0.83
C GLU A 104 -13.34 -9.94 -0.97
N GLN A 105 -14.17 -10.94 -0.69
CA GLN A 105 -13.75 -12.34 -0.73
C GLN A 105 -13.25 -12.77 -2.11
N SER A 106 -13.81 -12.23 -3.17
CA SER A 106 -13.41 -12.49 -4.55
C SER A 106 -12.02 -11.96 -4.89
N ILE A 107 -11.57 -10.90 -4.21
CA ILE A 107 -10.24 -10.30 -4.39
C ILE A 107 -9.23 -10.94 -3.43
N ASN A 108 -9.58 -11.04 -2.15
CA ASN A 108 -8.67 -11.42 -1.10
C ASN A 108 -9.36 -12.30 -0.05
N PRO A 109 -9.46 -13.63 -0.28
CA PRO A 109 -10.12 -14.54 0.66
C PRO A 109 -9.52 -14.52 2.07
N SER A 110 -8.20 -14.34 2.19
CA SER A 110 -7.51 -14.26 3.49
C SER A 110 -7.81 -12.94 4.20
N GLY A 111 -7.79 -11.83 3.46
CA GLY A 111 -8.14 -10.50 3.99
C GLY A 111 -9.59 -10.42 4.43
N PHE A 112 -10.51 -11.04 3.71
CA PHE A 112 -11.91 -11.13 4.14
C PHE A 112 -12.03 -11.72 5.56
N LYS A 113 -11.34 -12.84 5.83
CA LYS A 113 -11.34 -13.46 7.16
C LYS A 113 -10.74 -12.56 8.23
N ALA A 114 -9.65 -11.86 7.91
CA ALA A 114 -8.95 -10.99 8.85
C ALA A 114 -9.76 -9.73 9.20
N TRP A 115 -10.46 -9.15 8.23
CA TRP A 115 -11.09 -7.84 8.37
C TRP A 115 -12.59 -7.86 8.61
N LYS A 116 -13.28 -9.00 8.45
CA LYS A 116 -14.75 -9.07 8.55
C LYS A 116 -15.33 -8.61 9.89
N ASN A 117 -14.59 -8.79 10.98
CA ASN A 117 -15.03 -8.46 12.34
C ASN A 117 -14.36 -7.20 12.91
N VAL A 118 -13.65 -6.43 12.08
CA VAL A 118 -13.01 -5.18 12.46
C VAL A 118 -13.88 -4.04 11.98
N GLU A 119 -14.34 -3.20 12.89
CA GLU A 119 -15.10 -2.00 12.54
C GLU A 119 -14.13 -0.83 12.32
N ILE A 120 -14.31 -0.14 11.19
CA ILE A 120 -13.51 1.04 10.84
C ILE A 120 -14.46 2.19 10.59
N SER A 121 -14.20 3.35 11.17
CA SER A 121 -14.98 4.56 10.96
C SER A 121 -14.08 5.79 10.78
N LYS A 122 -14.51 6.68 9.89
CA LYS A 122 -13.87 7.98 9.69
C LYS A 122 -14.29 8.93 10.80
N ASN A 123 -13.31 9.59 11.44
CA ASN A 123 -13.55 10.68 12.38
C ASN A 123 -13.34 12.06 11.71
N SER A 124 -12.31 12.17 10.90
CA SER A 124 -11.97 13.34 10.08
C SER A 124 -11.19 12.91 8.83
N ASP A 125 -10.76 13.84 8.02
CA ASP A 125 -9.92 13.52 6.86
C ASP A 125 -8.57 12.87 7.25
N TYR A 126 -8.10 13.15 8.47
CA TYR A 126 -6.80 12.64 8.94
C TYR A 126 -6.91 11.84 10.26
N GLU A 127 -8.06 11.29 10.55
CA GLU A 127 -8.26 10.44 11.72
C GLU A 127 -9.34 9.39 11.45
N PHE A 128 -9.07 8.17 11.88
CA PHE A 128 -10.05 7.08 11.84
C PHE A 128 -9.98 6.24 13.12
N SER A 129 -11.07 5.58 13.41
CA SER A 129 -11.20 4.67 14.55
C SER A 129 -11.28 3.23 14.08
N VAL A 130 -10.68 2.36 14.88
CA VAL A 130 -10.69 0.91 14.71
C VAL A 130 -11.29 0.29 15.95
N LYS A 131 -12.26 -0.60 15.79
CA LYS A 131 -12.86 -1.36 16.88
C LYS A 131 -12.80 -2.84 16.60
N VAL A 132 -12.31 -3.61 17.57
CA VAL A 132 -12.20 -5.07 17.52
C VAL A 132 -13.03 -5.69 18.62
N GLN A 133 -13.52 -6.92 18.40
CA GLN A 133 -14.39 -7.60 19.34
C GLN A 133 -13.65 -8.10 20.59
N SER A 134 -12.39 -8.51 20.40
CA SER A 134 -11.54 -9.01 21.48
C SER A 134 -10.34 -8.11 21.67
N SER A 135 -9.88 -7.94 22.91
CA SER A 135 -8.66 -7.21 23.22
C SER A 135 -7.49 -7.72 22.37
N SER A 136 -6.83 -6.81 21.63
CA SER A 136 -5.72 -7.16 20.78
C SER A 136 -4.74 -5.99 20.62
N SER A 137 -3.61 -6.04 21.30
CA SER A 137 -2.52 -5.07 21.10
C SER A 137 -1.84 -5.23 19.74
N SER A 138 -2.00 -6.38 19.09
CA SER A 138 -1.36 -6.70 17.81
C SER A 138 -2.17 -6.26 16.59
N VAL A 139 -3.38 -5.71 16.74
CA VAL A 139 -4.21 -5.30 15.61
C VAL A 139 -3.51 -4.26 14.71
N LEU A 140 -2.67 -3.41 15.29
CA LEU A 140 -1.93 -2.38 14.54
C LEU A 140 -0.96 -2.97 13.52
N TYR A 141 -0.43 -4.17 13.77
CA TYR A 141 0.42 -4.89 12.80
C TYR A 141 -0.32 -5.28 11.52
N SER A 142 -1.65 -5.39 11.59
CA SER A 142 -2.49 -5.67 10.41
C SER A 142 -2.58 -4.49 9.45
N PHE A 143 -2.21 -3.27 9.88
CA PHE A 143 -2.23 -2.06 9.08
C PHE A 143 -0.95 -1.84 8.26
N ASN A 144 -0.24 -2.89 7.96
CA ASN A 144 0.96 -2.85 7.13
C ASN A 144 0.67 -3.19 5.64
N PHE A 145 -0.51 -2.91 5.16
CA PHE A 145 -0.89 -3.02 3.76
C PHE A 145 -0.76 -1.68 3.03
N SER A 146 -0.52 -1.73 1.72
CA SER A 146 -0.46 -0.54 0.87
C SER A 146 -1.82 0.14 0.79
N ILE A 147 -1.86 1.45 1.02
CA ILE A 147 -3.08 2.24 0.86
C ILE A 147 -3.33 2.48 -0.62
N LEU A 148 -4.59 2.40 -1.05
CA LEU A 148 -5.03 2.56 -2.43
C LEU A 148 -5.79 3.87 -2.63
N PRO A 149 -5.66 4.52 -3.81
CA PRO A 149 -6.33 5.79 -4.08
C PRO A 149 -7.82 5.61 -4.35
N GLU A 150 -8.66 6.01 -3.39
CA GLU A 150 -10.11 5.96 -3.53
C GLU A 150 -10.59 6.68 -4.79
N HIS A 151 -10.08 7.89 -5.03
CA HIS A 151 -10.52 8.73 -6.15
C HIS A 151 -10.24 8.13 -7.54
N ILE A 152 -9.35 7.17 -7.65
CA ILE A 152 -9.04 6.46 -8.90
C ILE A 152 -9.88 5.19 -9.05
N LEU A 153 -10.11 4.47 -7.94
CA LEU A 153 -10.63 3.11 -7.99
C LEU A 153 -12.11 2.98 -7.61
N LYS A 154 -12.70 3.95 -6.94
CA LYS A 154 -14.06 3.85 -6.38
C LYS A 154 -15.17 3.60 -7.39
N ASP A 155 -15.01 4.11 -8.61
CA ASP A 155 -16.01 3.99 -9.67
C ASP A 155 -15.76 2.79 -10.60
N ILE A 156 -14.72 1.99 -10.33
CA ILE A 156 -14.40 0.78 -11.08
C ILE A 156 -15.11 -0.41 -10.42
N GLN A 157 -15.81 -1.21 -11.22
CA GLN A 157 -16.39 -2.46 -10.73
C GLN A 157 -15.29 -3.38 -10.18
N ILE A 158 -15.57 -4.04 -9.07
CA ILE A 158 -14.60 -4.86 -8.33
C ILE A 158 -13.93 -5.89 -9.23
N GLU A 159 -14.70 -6.56 -10.08
CA GLU A 159 -14.23 -7.59 -11.02
C GLU A 159 -13.29 -7.04 -12.09
N LYS A 160 -13.32 -5.71 -12.33
CA LYS A 160 -12.52 -5.03 -13.35
C LYS A 160 -11.29 -4.31 -12.76
N ILE A 161 -11.12 -4.26 -11.44
CA ILE A 161 -9.99 -3.55 -10.81
C ILE A 161 -8.66 -4.14 -11.27
N ARG A 162 -8.54 -5.45 -11.37
CA ARG A 162 -7.32 -6.14 -11.82
C ARG A 162 -6.87 -5.67 -13.19
N GLU A 163 -7.82 -5.46 -14.13
CA GLU A 163 -7.56 -5.07 -15.51
C GLU A 163 -7.58 -3.54 -15.71
N SER A 164 -7.76 -2.78 -14.65
CA SER A 164 -7.81 -1.33 -14.73
C SER A 164 -6.46 -0.71 -15.13
N ALA A 165 -6.50 0.52 -15.64
CA ALA A 165 -5.30 1.28 -16.00
C ALA A 165 -4.36 1.46 -14.79
N PHE A 166 -4.90 1.55 -13.58
CA PHE A 166 -4.14 1.63 -12.33
C PHE A 166 -3.19 0.44 -12.14
N SER A 167 -3.59 -0.76 -12.56
CA SER A 167 -2.76 -1.97 -12.43
C SER A 167 -1.52 -1.97 -13.34
N LYS A 168 -1.51 -1.12 -14.38
CA LYS A 168 -0.40 -0.98 -15.35
C LYS A 168 0.37 0.33 -15.18
N ASN A 169 -0.31 1.38 -14.78
CA ASN A 169 0.24 2.73 -14.59
C ASN A 169 -0.32 3.35 -13.30
N PRO A 170 0.16 2.91 -12.13
CA PRO A 170 -0.40 3.31 -10.86
C PRO A 170 -0.02 4.75 -10.50
N ILE A 171 -0.96 5.44 -9.84
CA ILE A 171 -0.68 6.58 -8.99
C ILE A 171 -0.09 6.04 -7.70
N THR A 172 1.01 6.62 -7.22
CA THR A 172 1.79 6.13 -6.08
C THR A 172 1.74 7.10 -4.91
N SER A 173 2.12 6.64 -3.74
CA SER A 173 2.07 7.42 -2.50
C SER A 173 3.37 7.40 -1.69
N GLY A 174 4.35 6.58 -2.12
CA GLY A 174 5.64 6.46 -1.46
C GLY A 174 6.63 7.56 -1.85
N ALA A 175 7.89 7.33 -1.54
CA ALA A 175 8.99 8.26 -1.84
C ALA A 175 9.27 8.43 -3.34
N PHE A 176 8.71 7.56 -4.18
CA PHE A 176 8.95 7.51 -5.61
C PHE A 176 7.66 7.49 -6.41
N ASN A 177 7.64 8.21 -7.52
CA ASN A 177 6.58 8.15 -8.52
C ASN A 177 6.90 7.11 -9.58
N PHE A 178 5.90 6.37 -10.02
CA PHE A 178 6.03 5.46 -11.15
C PHE A 178 6.25 6.24 -12.45
N LYS A 179 7.19 5.79 -13.28
CA LYS A 179 7.46 6.38 -14.57
C LYS A 179 7.14 5.42 -15.72
N SER A 180 7.72 4.23 -15.71
CA SER A 180 7.56 3.27 -16.80
C SER A 180 7.95 1.85 -16.40
N VAL A 181 7.43 0.89 -17.16
CA VAL A 181 7.92 -0.50 -17.21
C VAL A 181 8.42 -0.78 -18.61
N GLN A 182 9.61 -1.36 -18.72
CA GLN A 182 10.19 -1.82 -19.98
C GLN A 182 10.56 -3.29 -19.85
N ASN A 183 10.16 -4.08 -20.84
CA ASN A 183 10.51 -5.48 -20.96
C ASN A 183 11.53 -5.63 -22.08
N ASP A 184 12.69 -6.20 -21.77
CA ASP A 184 13.76 -6.51 -22.73
C ASP A 184 14.17 -7.98 -22.55
N GLY A 185 13.51 -8.85 -23.30
CA GLY A 185 13.65 -10.30 -23.16
C GLY A 185 13.25 -10.79 -21.77
N ASP A 186 14.18 -11.40 -21.06
CA ASP A 186 13.94 -11.94 -19.70
C ASP A 186 14.08 -10.89 -18.59
N LYS A 187 14.40 -9.64 -18.95
CA LYS A 187 14.61 -8.53 -18.01
C LYS A 187 13.46 -7.55 -18.04
N THR A 188 12.87 -7.29 -16.87
CA THR A 188 11.89 -6.22 -16.67
C THR A 188 12.55 -5.08 -15.90
N THR A 189 12.47 -3.88 -16.43
CA THR A 189 12.96 -2.66 -15.78
C THR A 189 11.79 -1.77 -15.37
N ILE A 190 11.65 -1.49 -14.08
CA ILE A 190 10.70 -0.53 -13.54
C ILE A 190 11.46 0.76 -13.23
N SER A 191 11.04 1.85 -13.85
CA SER A 191 11.63 3.18 -13.63
C SER A 191 10.75 4.00 -12.70
N LEU A 192 11.38 4.57 -11.67
CA LEU A 192 10.76 5.41 -10.66
C LEU A 192 11.47 6.75 -10.59
N VAL A 193 10.75 7.81 -10.26
CA VAL A 193 11.30 9.16 -10.03
C VAL A 193 11.07 9.54 -8.58
N LYS A 194 12.14 9.97 -7.90
CA LYS A 194 12.02 10.43 -6.52
C LYS A 194 11.09 11.65 -6.43
N ASN A 195 10.17 11.63 -5.49
CA ASN A 195 9.35 12.79 -5.14
C ASN A 195 10.25 13.91 -4.61
N LYS A 196 9.98 15.14 -5.07
CA LYS A 196 10.69 16.35 -4.58
C LYS A 196 10.25 16.71 -3.16
#